data_4e5da6a565e818666bc7fc7a216643bf
#
_entry.id   4e5da6a565e818666bc7fc7a216643bf
#
_cell.length_a   1.000
_cell.length_b   1.000
_cell.length_c   1.000
_cell.angle_alpha   90.00
_cell.angle_beta   90.00
_cell.angle_gamma   90.00
#
_symmetry.space_group_name_H-M   'P 1'
#
loop_
_entity.id
_entity.type
_entity.pdbx_description
1 polymer ?
#
loop_
_entity_poly.entity_id
_entity_poly.type
_entity_poly.pdbx_seq_one_letter_code
_entity_poly.pdbx_strand_id
1 'polypeptide(L)'
;MTTSGRLYLLFMLIVSVRSEAKFDVNWTWQSSFESEQYRHTKLNDTSSGSIQSLNSLATATVEWDSVTGTFDLEGNNLLTTDSQRSVDQKLILQELFWQPETELVGVPLDLSIGKQRLDWGVGYGFRPLDIFKSYERNPVGIQVDEGIGAATVSYFDGVGQWELVATDESWASTNTDQARLAKKQHGIGLRRYALVGNTELQGIVYFDQVHRGTIGGSAVAVLTPALEVHSSFAYAQRYQAYQQGDMNEPVSWGMSNDSYQFLLGFNWANMAGLNIIGEYWYDGRSWDKNMWKKAFKRAEELSQHTATKDLARSYSYGLDNTSLVAQNVMLHFKMNMTALHPKYLWLEKLEPSLDLLVSPTDGGLVATPRLSYQVYESGESNMKIELANRFYTGVGNSVYANVPERDLVFINLKGNF
;
A
#
# COMPACT_ATOMS: atom_id res chain seq x y z
N MET A 1 -22.78 -12.42 -34.70
CA MET A 1 -21.46 -12.49 -35.36
C MET A 1 -20.43 -12.54 -34.22
N THR A 2 -19.87 -13.70 -34.06
CA THR A 2 -18.99 -14.12 -32.95
C THR A 2 -17.58 -13.62 -33.19
N THR A 3 -17.09 -12.68 -32.41
CA THR A 3 -15.68 -12.39 -32.33
C THR A 3 -15.06 -13.20 -31.17
N SER A 4 -14.48 -14.32 -31.56
CA SER A 4 -13.66 -15.14 -30.68
C SER A 4 -12.41 -14.37 -30.28
N GLY A 5 -12.36 -13.90 -29.02
CA GLY A 5 -11.15 -13.39 -28.40
C GLY A 5 -10.11 -14.49 -28.34
N ARG A 6 -9.05 -14.35 -29.12
CA ARG A 6 -7.88 -15.24 -29.03
C ARG A 6 -7.10 -14.88 -27.77
N LEU A 7 -7.25 -15.72 -26.76
CA LEU A 7 -6.37 -15.74 -25.61
C LEU A 7 -4.97 -16.16 -26.11
N TYR A 8 -4.10 -15.24 -26.38
CA TYR A 8 -2.69 -15.56 -26.62
C TYR A 8 -2.02 -15.82 -25.28
N LEU A 9 -1.97 -17.09 -24.94
CA LEU A 9 -1.03 -17.61 -23.96
C LEU A 9 0.39 -17.38 -24.54
N LEU A 10 1.04 -16.31 -24.11
CA LEU A 10 2.46 -16.10 -24.37
C LEU A 10 3.24 -16.87 -23.31
N PHE A 11 3.29 -18.18 -23.46
CA PHE A 11 4.17 -19.05 -22.69
C PHE A 11 5.41 -19.37 -23.51
N MET A 12 6.57 -19.21 -22.87
CA MET A 12 7.90 -19.72 -23.20
C MET A 12 8.65 -19.04 -24.35
N LEU A 13 9.52 -18.14 -23.97
CA LEU A 13 10.87 -18.09 -24.53
C LEU A 13 11.84 -18.40 -23.38
N ILE A 14 12.05 -19.68 -23.13
CA ILE A 14 13.23 -20.15 -22.38
C ILE A 14 14.40 -20.03 -23.36
N VAL A 15 15.09 -18.92 -23.30
CA VAL A 15 16.42 -18.81 -23.92
C VAL A 15 17.38 -19.51 -22.98
N SER A 16 17.80 -20.72 -23.34
CA SER A 16 18.88 -21.42 -22.66
C SER A 16 20.20 -20.73 -23.01
N VAL A 17 20.54 -19.67 -22.30
CA VAL A 17 21.89 -19.10 -22.28
C VAL A 17 22.67 -19.87 -21.22
N ARG A 18 23.56 -20.76 -21.64
CA ARG A 18 24.60 -21.31 -20.78
C ARG A 18 25.63 -20.20 -20.55
N SER A 19 25.49 -19.51 -19.44
CA SER A 19 26.52 -18.64 -18.87
C SER A 19 26.70 -19.07 -17.41
N GLU A 20 27.95 -19.01 -16.91
CA GLU A 20 28.26 -19.25 -15.49
C GLU A 20 27.71 -18.14 -14.56
N ALA A 21 27.04 -17.11 -15.09
CA ALA A 21 26.30 -16.12 -14.34
C ALA A 21 25.12 -16.80 -13.66
N LYS A 22 24.94 -16.57 -12.35
CA LYS A 22 23.77 -17.00 -11.61
C LYS A 22 22.57 -16.26 -12.21
N PHE A 23 21.71 -17.02 -12.85
CA PHE A 23 20.45 -16.53 -13.39
C PHE A 23 19.34 -17.20 -12.59
N ASP A 24 18.55 -16.41 -11.88
CA ASP A 24 17.42 -16.86 -11.10
C ASP A 24 16.14 -16.19 -11.58
N VAL A 25 15.03 -16.92 -11.62
CA VAL A 25 13.72 -16.41 -12.02
C VAL A 25 12.65 -16.92 -11.07
N ASN A 26 12.03 -16.02 -10.36
CA ASN A 26 10.92 -16.28 -9.47
C ASN A 26 9.62 -15.75 -10.07
N TRP A 27 8.57 -16.58 -10.04
CA TRP A 27 7.25 -16.21 -10.52
C TRP A 27 6.24 -16.23 -9.39
N THR A 28 5.47 -15.16 -9.30
CA THR A 28 4.28 -15.12 -8.46
C THR A 28 3.06 -14.75 -9.28
N TRP A 29 1.91 -15.21 -8.88
CA TRP A 29 0.66 -14.84 -9.53
C TRP A 29 -0.47 -14.75 -8.52
N GLN A 30 -1.44 -13.89 -8.83
CA GLN A 30 -2.65 -13.70 -8.05
C GLN A 30 -3.82 -13.45 -8.99
N SER A 31 -4.96 -14.09 -8.73
CA SER A 31 -6.24 -13.77 -9.35
C SER A 31 -7.25 -13.46 -8.25
N SER A 32 -7.97 -12.36 -8.39
CA SER A 32 -8.94 -11.86 -7.42
C SER A 32 -10.30 -11.73 -8.10
N PHE A 33 -11.28 -12.49 -7.65
CA PHE A 33 -12.67 -12.21 -7.92
C PHE A 33 -13.20 -11.28 -6.83
N GLU A 34 -13.78 -10.17 -7.24
CA GLU A 34 -14.24 -9.10 -6.36
C GLU A 34 -15.72 -8.84 -6.59
N SER A 35 -16.48 -8.71 -5.51
CA SER A 35 -17.88 -8.28 -5.55
C SER A 35 -18.06 -7.07 -4.65
N GLU A 36 -18.24 -5.92 -5.26
CA GLU A 36 -18.41 -4.63 -4.60
C GLU A 36 -19.88 -4.29 -4.47
N GLN A 37 -20.32 -3.96 -3.25
CA GLN A 37 -21.67 -3.46 -3.00
C GLN A 37 -21.62 -1.98 -2.67
N TYR A 38 -22.27 -1.17 -3.48
CA TYR A 38 -22.35 0.28 -3.32
C TYR A 38 -23.59 0.70 -2.56
N ARG A 39 -23.48 1.82 -1.86
CA ARG A 39 -24.58 2.52 -1.16
C ARG A 39 -24.62 3.98 -1.56
N HIS A 40 -25.78 4.56 -1.46
CA HIS A 40 -25.94 6.02 -1.50
C HIS A 40 -25.28 6.65 -0.27
N THR A 41 -24.49 7.70 -0.47
CA THR A 41 -23.83 8.45 0.59
C THR A 41 -24.06 9.95 0.45
N LYS A 42 -23.68 10.72 1.45
CA LYS A 42 -23.77 12.20 1.40
C LYS A 42 -22.85 12.84 0.36
N LEU A 43 -21.81 12.12 -0.09
CA LEU A 43 -20.80 12.60 -1.03
C LEU A 43 -21.04 12.08 -2.45
N ASN A 44 -21.81 11.02 -2.61
CA ASN A 44 -21.99 10.36 -3.89
C ASN A 44 -23.45 9.98 -4.09
N ASP A 45 -24.04 10.45 -5.21
CA ASP A 45 -25.42 10.21 -5.63
C ASP A 45 -25.55 8.92 -6.48
N THR A 46 -24.52 8.05 -6.48
CA THR A 46 -24.61 6.76 -7.20
C THR A 46 -25.73 5.91 -6.62
N SER A 47 -26.50 5.31 -7.51
CA SER A 47 -27.51 4.32 -7.15
C SER A 47 -26.87 3.13 -6.44
N SER A 48 -27.51 2.61 -5.40
CA SER A 48 -27.10 1.35 -4.78
C SER A 48 -27.09 0.25 -5.84
N GLY A 49 -26.00 -0.50 -5.92
CA GLY A 49 -25.81 -1.57 -6.90
C GLY A 49 -24.68 -2.48 -6.47
N SER A 50 -24.47 -3.55 -7.24
CA SER A 50 -23.30 -4.42 -7.07
C SER A 50 -22.53 -4.51 -8.37
N ILE A 51 -21.21 -4.47 -8.28
CA ILE A 51 -20.30 -4.69 -9.40
C ILE A 51 -19.46 -5.91 -9.06
N GLN A 52 -19.30 -6.79 -10.03
CA GLN A 52 -18.41 -7.95 -9.91
C GLN A 52 -17.32 -7.81 -10.94
N SER A 53 -16.09 -8.13 -10.54
CA SER A 53 -14.93 -8.07 -11.43
C SER A 53 -13.95 -9.20 -11.15
N LEU A 54 -13.18 -9.57 -12.16
CA LEU A 54 -12.03 -10.47 -12.06
C LEU A 54 -10.79 -9.69 -12.45
N ASN A 55 -9.83 -9.64 -11.53
CA ASN A 55 -8.54 -9.02 -11.69
C ASN A 55 -7.45 -10.08 -11.57
N SER A 56 -6.32 -9.91 -12.25
CA SER A 56 -5.19 -10.83 -12.18
C SER A 56 -3.87 -10.10 -12.27
N LEU A 57 -2.87 -10.60 -11.56
CA LEU A 57 -1.50 -10.12 -11.58
C LEU A 57 -0.54 -11.30 -11.72
N ALA A 58 0.41 -11.21 -12.62
CA ALA A 58 1.55 -12.10 -12.71
C ALA A 58 2.82 -11.29 -12.58
N THR A 59 3.69 -11.66 -11.64
CA THR A 59 4.96 -10.98 -11.36
C THR A 59 6.11 -11.92 -11.68
N ALA A 60 7.09 -11.45 -12.44
CA ALA A 60 8.35 -12.13 -12.69
C ALA A 60 9.50 -11.32 -12.11
N THR A 61 10.28 -11.91 -11.22
CA THR A 61 11.54 -11.33 -10.75
C THR A 61 12.71 -12.11 -11.37
N VAL A 62 13.59 -11.39 -12.02
CA VAL A 62 14.77 -11.91 -12.69
C VAL A 62 16.00 -11.33 -12.02
N GLU A 63 16.86 -12.20 -11.53
CA GLU A 63 18.17 -11.84 -10.99
C GLU A 63 19.27 -12.37 -11.91
N TRP A 64 20.12 -11.48 -12.38
CA TRP A 64 21.23 -11.83 -13.24
C TRP A 64 22.48 -11.06 -12.81
N ASP A 65 23.40 -11.77 -12.16
CA ASP A 65 24.62 -11.20 -11.57
C ASP A 65 24.27 -10.03 -10.63
N SER A 66 24.68 -8.82 -11.00
CA SER A 66 24.40 -7.60 -10.22
C SER A 66 23.14 -6.86 -10.67
N VAL A 67 22.31 -7.42 -11.55
CA VAL A 67 21.10 -6.77 -12.09
C VAL A 67 19.88 -7.51 -11.60
N THR A 68 18.93 -6.75 -11.03
CA THR A 68 17.60 -7.24 -10.66
C THR A 68 16.53 -6.52 -11.46
N GLY A 69 15.60 -7.31 -12.03
CA GLY A 69 14.42 -6.79 -12.73
C GLY A 69 13.14 -7.45 -12.25
N THR A 70 12.10 -6.67 -11.94
CA THR A 70 10.78 -7.15 -11.57
C THR A 70 9.74 -6.57 -12.51
N PHE A 71 8.94 -7.44 -13.13
CA PHE A 71 7.96 -7.12 -14.14
C PHE A 71 6.60 -7.66 -13.75
N ASP A 72 5.56 -6.86 -13.91
CA ASP A 72 4.17 -7.27 -13.72
C ASP A 72 3.39 -7.27 -15.02
N LEU A 73 2.56 -8.27 -15.17
CA LEU A 73 1.45 -8.27 -16.09
C LEU A 73 0.15 -8.17 -15.29
N GLU A 74 -0.45 -7.00 -15.30
CA GLU A 74 -1.70 -6.69 -14.63
C GLU A 74 -2.86 -6.78 -15.62
N GLY A 75 -3.95 -7.43 -15.22
CA GLY A 75 -5.21 -7.46 -15.95
C GLY A 75 -6.36 -7.09 -15.04
N ASN A 76 -6.99 -5.94 -15.30
CA ASN A 76 -8.13 -5.44 -14.54
C ASN A 76 -9.42 -5.60 -15.32
N ASN A 77 -10.51 -5.89 -14.61
CA ASN A 77 -11.84 -6.09 -15.18
C ASN A 77 -11.86 -7.13 -16.32
N LEU A 78 -11.07 -8.20 -16.22
CA LEU A 78 -11.02 -9.29 -17.19
C LEU A 78 -12.41 -9.89 -17.43
N LEU A 79 -13.21 -9.96 -16.37
CA LEU A 79 -14.65 -10.17 -16.38
C LEU A 79 -15.27 -9.10 -15.50
N THR A 80 -16.32 -8.41 -15.97
CA THR A 80 -17.03 -7.41 -15.15
C THR A 80 -18.52 -7.40 -15.49
N THR A 81 -19.34 -7.14 -14.48
CA THR A 81 -20.80 -6.91 -14.67
C THR A 81 -21.13 -5.45 -14.96
N ASP A 82 -20.15 -4.54 -14.83
CA ASP A 82 -20.31 -3.13 -15.15
C ASP A 82 -19.97 -2.88 -16.62
N SER A 83 -20.96 -2.51 -17.42
CA SER A 83 -20.78 -2.18 -18.84
C SER A 83 -19.99 -0.89 -19.09
N GLN A 84 -19.77 -0.08 -18.09
CA GLN A 84 -18.96 1.15 -18.16
C GLN A 84 -17.46 0.85 -17.95
N ARG A 85 -17.11 -0.28 -17.31
CA ARG A 85 -15.72 -0.71 -17.10
C ARG A 85 -15.26 -1.52 -18.31
N SER A 86 -14.11 -1.16 -18.86
CA SER A 86 -13.44 -1.92 -19.92
C SER A 86 -12.34 -2.80 -19.32
N VAL A 87 -12.00 -3.86 -20.04
CA VAL A 87 -10.79 -4.65 -19.75
C VAL A 87 -9.57 -3.76 -19.93
N ASP A 88 -8.72 -3.70 -18.90
CA ASP A 88 -7.46 -2.97 -18.92
C ASP A 88 -6.33 -3.95 -18.64
N GLN A 89 -5.30 -3.94 -19.49
CA GLN A 89 -4.12 -4.79 -19.35
C GLN A 89 -2.87 -3.92 -19.43
N LYS A 90 -1.98 -4.11 -18.47
CA LYS A 90 -0.75 -3.32 -18.36
C LYS A 90 0.45 -4.22 -18.12
N LEU A 91 1.55 -3.91 -18.77
CA LEU A 91 2.87 -4.38 -18.40
C LEU A 91 3.56 -3.27 -17.59
N ILE A 92 3.90 -3.59 -16.36
CA ILE A 92 4.50 -2.65 -15.42
C ILE A 92 5.92 -3.12 -15.12
N LEU A 93 6.90 -2.24 -15.31
CA LEU A 93 8.24 -2.43 -14.80
C LEU A 93 8.25 -1.94 -13.35
N GLN A 94 8.19 -2.85 -12.37
CA GLN A 94 8.28 -2.47 -10.96
C GLN A 94 9.66 -1.98 -10.60
N GLU A 95 10.67 -2.81 -10.90
CA GLU A 95 12.08 -2.54 -10.58
C GLU A 95 12.98 -2.96 -11.74
N LEU A 96 14.04 -2.21 -11.96
CA LEU A 96 15.19 -2.57 -12.79
C LEU A 96 16.38 -1.77 -12.30
N PHE A 97 17.27 -2.40 -11.57
CA PHE A 97 18.43 -1.73 -11.01
C PHE A 97 19.68 -2.61 -11.09
N TRP A 98 20.81 -1.94 -11.06
CA TRP A 98 22.13 -2.54 -11.04
C TRP A 98 22.78 -2.24 -9.68
N GLN A 99 23.27 -3.29 -9.02
CA GLN A 99 23.89 -3.25 -7.69
C GLN A 99 25.24 -3.95 -7.71
N PRO A 100 26.31 -3.29 -8.18
CA PRO A 100 27.64 -3.86 -8.21
C PRO A 100 28.28 -3.89 -6.83
N GLU A 101 29.14 -4.86 -6.60
CA GLU A 101 30.12 -4.79 -5.51
C GLU A 101 31.10 -3.66 -5.80
N THR A 102 31.26 -2.74 -4.85
CA THR A 102 32.08 -1.52 -5.06
C THR A 102 32.94 -1.25 -3.83
N GLU A 103 34.18 -0.89 -4.07
CA GLU A 103 35.10 -0.38 -3.04
C GLU A 103 35.60 1.01 -3.41
N LEU A 104 35.57 1.93 -2.47
CA LEU A 104 36.19 3.22 -2.62
C LEU A 104 37.32 3.39 -1.61
N VAL A 105 38.56 3.46 -2.10
CA VAL A 105 39.78 3.61 -1.28
C VAL A 105 39.88 2.53 -0.18
N GLY A 106 39.51 1.26 -0.52
CA GLY A 106 39.54 0.15 0.42
C GLY A 106 38.38 0.11 1.42
N VAL A 107 37.37 0.96 1.25
CA VAL A 107 36.12 0.95 2.04
C VAL A 107 35.04 0.31 1.19
N PRO A 108 34.42 -0.80 1.62
CA PRO A 108 33.30 -1.39 0.90
C PRO A 108 32.09 -0.47 0.94
N LEU A 109 31.49 -0.24 -0.22
CA LEU A 109 30.28 0.56 -0.39
C LEU A 109 29.29 -0.25 -1.20
N ASP A 110 28.01 -0.21 -0.80
CA ASP A 110 26.93 -0.70 -1.63
C ASP A 110 26.40 0.43 -2.50
N LEU A 111 26.49 0.24 -3.79
CA LEU A 111 25.96 1.14 -4.80
C LEU A 111 24.74 0.50 -5.45
N SER A 112 23.64 1.22 -5.61
CA SER A 112 22.51 0.78 -6.42
C SER A 112 22.03 1.91 -7.32
N ILE A 113 21.78 1.60 -8.60
CA ILE A 113 21.31 2.61 -9.57
C ILE A 113 20.24 1.98 -10.46
N GLY A 114 19.10 2.64 -10.57
CA GLY A 114 18.01 2.22 -11.46
C GLY A 114 16.64 2.52 -10.89
N LYS A 115 15.64 1.85 -11.43
CA LYS A 115 14.29 1.87 -10.87
C LYS A 115 14.20 0.88 -9.73
N GLN A 116 13.98 1.36 -8.51
CA GLN A 116 13.97 0.53 -7.31
C GLN A 116 12.96 1.04 -6.29
N ARG A 117 12.49 0.14 -5.44
CA ARG A 117 11.64 0.50 -4.30
C ARG A 117 12.53 0.91 -3.13
N LEU A 118 12.22 2.07 -2.56
CA LEU A 118 12.87 2.58 -1.35
C LEU A 118 11.88 2.46 -0.20
N ASP A 119 12.17 1.58 0.75
CA ASP A 119 11.28 1.22 1.85
C ASP A 119 11.93 1.63 3.18
N TRP A 120 11.64 2.85 3.64
CA TRP A 120 12.20 3.41 4.86
C TRP A 120 11.22 3.36 6.03
N GLY A 121 9.96 3.06 5.76
CA GLY A 121 8.91 3.07 6.76
C GLY A 121 8.91 1.85 7.67
N VAL A 122 8.64 2.06 8.94
CA VAL A 122 8.24 1.03 9.89
C VAL A 122 6.74 1.15 10.14
N GLY A 123 6.08 0.03 10.44
CA GLY A 123 4.64 -0.05 10.67
C GLY A 123 3.95 -1.00 9.71
N TYR A 124 2.79 -1.47 10.12
CA TYR A 124 1.98 -2.44 9.41
C TYR A 124 0.80 -1.80 8.67
N GLY A 125 0.10 -0.86 9.31
CA GLY A 125 -1.05 -0.16 8.74
C GLY A 125 -0.74 1.21 8.17
N PHE A 126 0.31 1.85 8.67
CA PHE A 126 0.72 3.18 8.27
C PHE A 126 2.23 3.34 8.41
N ARG A 127 2.87 4.05 7.48
CA ARG A 127 4.33 4.21 7.43
C ARG A 127 4.72 5.67 7.16
N PRO A 128 4.94 6.48 8.19
CA PRO A 128 5.32 7.89 8.03
C PRO A 128 6.57 8.14 7.21
N LEU A 129 7.54 7.20 7.22
CA LEU A 129 8.81 7.34 6.51
C LEU A 129 8.82 6.78 5.08
N ASP A 130 7.70 6.24 4.59
CA ASP A 130 7.53 5.89 3.16
C ASP A 130 7.25 7.16 2.35
N ILE A 131 8.27 8.03 2.28
CA ILE A 131 8.16 9.37 1.69
C ILE A 131 8.20 9.35 0.15
N PHE A 132 8.64 8.26 -0.45
CA PHE A 132 8.79 8.11 -1.91
C PHE A 132 7.53 7.58 -2.60
N LYS A 133 6.60 7.04 -1.84
CA LYS A 133 5.28 6.61 -2.29
C LYS A 133 4.26 6.75 -1.16
N SER A 134 3.01 6.93 -1.53
CA SER A 134 1.93 6.81 -0.55
C SER A 134 1.72 5.34 -0.23
N TYR A 135 2.05 4.95 1.00
CA TYR A 135 1.72 3.61 1.48
C TYR A 135 0.23 3.57 1.85
N GLU A 136 -0.53 2.82 1.08
CA GLU A 136 -1.92 2.52 1.38
C GLU A 136 -2.03 1.02 1.65
N ARG A 137 -2.34 0.66 2.90
CA ARG A 137 -2.53 -0.73 3.24
C ARG A 137 -3.87 -1.24 2.73
N ASN A 138 -3.84 -2.03 1.70
CA ASN A 138 -4.99 -2.83 1.28
C ASN A 138 -4.76 -4.30 1.73
N PRO A 139 -5.42 -4.78 2.81
CA PRO A 139 -5.18 -6.13 3.33
C PRO A 139 -5.70 -7.25 2.41
N VAL A 140 -6.47 -6.91 1.39
CA VAL A 140 -7.07 -7.84 0.42
C VAL A 140 -7.07 -7.21 -0.96
N GLY A 141 -7.15 -8.04 -2.01
CA GLY A 141 -7.08 -7.59 -3.39
C GLY A 141 -5.65 -7.58 -3.97
N ILE A 142 -5.53 -7.11 -5.19
CA ILE A 142 -4.27 -7.00 -5.91
C ILE A 142 -3.68 -5.61 -5.64
N GLN A 143 -2.39 -5.58 -5.29
CA GLN A 143 -1.63 -4.34 -5.11
C GLN A 143 -0.30 -4.44 -5.84
N VAL A 144 0.02 -3.44 -6.63
CA VAL A 144 1.30 -3.30 -7.34
C VAL A 144 2.10 -2.17 -6.70
N ASP A 145 3.29 -2.51 -6.23
CA ASP A 145 4.24 -1.57 -5.63
C ASP A 145 5.32 -1.21 -6.66
N GLU A 146 5.17 -0.09 -7.32
CA GLU A 146 6.10 0.38 -8.34
C GLU A 146 7.23 1.20 -7.72
N GLY A 147 8.49 0.90 -8.11
CA GLY A 147 9.67 1.66 -7.71
C GLY A 147 9.79 3.00 -8.42
N ILE A 148 10.72 3.82 -7.94
CA ILE A 148 11.11 5.10 -8.53
C ILE A 148 12.54 5.03 -9.08
N GLY A 149 12.94 5.93 -9.94
CA GLY A 149 14.33 6.12 -10.32
C GLY A 149 15.13 6.54 -9.08
N ALA A 150 16.18 5.81 -8.75
CA ALA A 150 17.03 6.14 -7.62
C ALA A 150 18.49 5.73 -7.85
N ALA A 151 19.39 6.47 -7.21
CA ALA A 151 20.78 6.08 -7.03
C ALA A 151 21.08 6.15 -5.53
N THR A 152 21.55 5.04 -4.96
CA THR A 152 21.88 4.95 -3.54
C THR A 152 23.36 4.60 -3.35
N VAL A 153 23.96 5.16 -2.31
CA VAL A 153 25.29 4.79 -1.83
C VAL A 153 25.21 4.53 -0.35
N SER A 154 25.54 3.32 0.05
CA SER A 154 25.49 2.87 1.44
C SER A 154 26.88 2.54 1.97
N TYR A 155 27.14 3.02 3.19
CA TYR A 155 28.33 2.71 3.97
C TYR A 155 27.92 2.05 5.29
N PHE A 156 28.49 0.91 5.59
CA PHE A 156 28.28 0.17 6.84
C PHE A 156 29.40 0.45 7.83
N ASP A 157 29.04 0.82 9.05
CA ASP A 157 29.96 0.95 10.16
C ASP A 157 29.70 -0.15 11.21
N GLY A 158 30.38 -0.07 12.36
CA GLY A 158 30.27 -1.11 13.39
C GLY A 158 28.90 -1.22 14.07
N VAL A 159 27.96 -0.30 13.84
CA VAL A 159 26.65 -0.26 14.50
C VAL A 159 25.48 -0.09 13.53
N GLY A 160 25.74 0.15 12.26
CA GLY A 160 24.66 0.33 11.29
C GLY A 160 25.11 0.85 9.93
N GLN A 161 24.24 1.59 9.25
CA GLN A 161 24.36 2.02 7.87
C GLN A 161 24.11 3.52 7.73
N TRP A 162 24.94 4.18 6.92
CA TRP A 162 24.66 5.47 6.33
C TRP A 162 24.27 5.27 4.88
N GLU A 163 23.20 5.90 4.43
CA GLU A 163 22.72 5.81 3.05
C GLU A 163 22.47 7.22 2.51
N LEU A 164 23.11 7.55 1.41
CA LEU A 164 22.83 8.72 0.60
C LEU A 164 21.96 8.27 -0.58
N VAL A 165 20.87 8.98 -0.84
CA VAL A 165 19.95 8.67 -1.94
C VAL A 165 19.71 9.90 -2.80
N ALA A 166 19.71 9.72 -4.11
CA ALA A 166 19.17 10.66 -5.09
C ALA A 166 18.00 10.00 -5.81
N THR A 167 16.87 10.69 -5.97
CA THR A 167 15.64 10.11 -6.50
C THR A 167 15.08 10.90 -7.68
N ASP A 168 14.36 10.19 -8.55
CA ASP A 168 13.56 10.72 -9.64
C ASP A 168 12.23 9.95 -9.74
N GLU A 169 11.15 10.53 -9.24
CA GLU A 169 9.83 9.88 -9.24
C GLU A 169 9.18 9.84 -10.63
N SER A 170 9.74 10.52 -11.63
CA SER A 170 9.21 10.48 -12.99
C SER A 170 9.26 9.09 -13.65
N TRP A 171 10.02 8.16 -13.06
CA TRP A 171 10.12 6.78 -13.54
C TRP A 171 8.93 5.90 -13.10
N ALA A 172 8.15 6.34 -12.13
CA ALA A 172 6.90 5.65 -11.78
C ALA A 172 5.81 5.94 -12.81
N SER A 173 5.09 4.89 -13.22
CA SER A 173 4.02 4.97 -14.23
C SER A 173 2.62 5.02 -13.63
N THR A 174 2.50 5.09 -12.31
CA THR A 174 1.23 5.05 -11.57
C THR A 174 0.15 5.94 -12.17
N ASN A 175 -1.02 5.35 -12.38
CA ASN A 175 -2.15 5.99 -13.08
C ASN A 175 -3.10 6.76 -12.17
N THR A 176 -2.79 6.95 -10.89
CA THR A 176 -3.62 7.80 -10.03
C THR A 176 -3.45 9.27 -10.40
N ASP A 177 -4.52 10.04 -10.35
CA ASP A 177 -4.46 11.49 -10.63
C ASP A 177 -3.48 12.20 -9.67
N GLN A 178 -3.37 11.74 -8.44
CA GLN A 178 -2.38 12.19 -7.46
C GLN A 178 -0.94 11.94 -7.95
N ALA A 179 -0.65 10.76 -8.47
CA ALA A 179 0.66 10.43 -9.01
C ALA A 179 0.99 11.20 -10.30
N ARG A 180 -0.01 11.54 -11.12
CA ARG A 180 0.19 12.42 -12.30
C ARG A 180 0.61 13.83 -11.91
N LEU A 181 0.14 14.34 -10.77
CA LEU A 181 0.48 15.66 -10.26
C LEU A 181 1.84 15.65 -9.54
N ALA A 182 2.24 14.53 -8.93
CA ALA A 182 3.57 14.33 -8.33
C ALA A 182 4.68 14.06 -9.35
N LYS A 183 4.34 13.80 -10.61
CA LYS A 183 5.30 13.53 -11.70
C LYS A 183 6.27 14.69 -11.91
N LYS A 184 7.47 14.55 -11.44
CA LYS A 184 8.72 15.34 -11.64
C LYS A 184 9.40 15.72 -10.32
N GLN A 185 9.26 14.89 -9.30
CA GLN A 185 9.98 15.06 -8.07
C GLN A 185 11.40 14.52 -8.22
N HIS A 186 12.37 15.41 -8.08
CA HIS A 186 13.76 15.04 -7.89
C HIS A 186 14.15 15.38 -6.47
N GLY A 187 14.82 14.49 -5.79
CA GLY A 187 15.21 14.71 -4.42
C GLY A 187 16.54 14.09 -4.06
N ILE A 188 17.05 14.51 -2.92
CA ILE A 188 18.25 13.96 -2.30
C ILE A 188 17.99 13.77 -0.81
N GLY A 189 18.49 12.66 -0.27
CA GLY A 189 18.30 12.34 1.14
C GLY A 189 19.47 11.64 1.77
N LEU A 190 19.50 11.70 3.09
CA LEU A 190 20.43 10.97 3.93
C LEU A 190 19.64 10.20 4.96
N ARG A 191 19.94 8.92 5.10
CA ARG A 191 19.40 8.02 6.12
C ARG A 191 20.51 7.51 6.99
N ARG A 192 20.29 7.51 8.30
CA ARG A 192 21.09 6.78 9.27
C ARG A 192 20.26 5.68 9.89
N TYR A 193 20.69 4.44 9.75
CA TYR A 193 20.17 3.28 10.47
C TYR A 193 21.22 2.82 11.48
N ALA A 194 20.79 2.43 12.68
CA ALA A 194 21.68 1.89 13.71
C ALA A 194 20.95 0.84 14.55
N LEU A 195 21.65 -0.25 14.89
CA LEU A 195 21.20 -1.25 15.84
C LEU A 195 21.95 -1.05 17.17
N VAL A 196 21.20 -0.71 18.22
CA VAL A 196 21.75 -0.46 19.57
C VAL A 196 21.10 -1.43 20.55
N GLY A 197 21.81 -2.49 20.92
CA GLY A 197 21.24 -3.59 21.69
C GLY A 197 20.10 -4.28 20.93
N ASN A 198 18.89 -4.28 21.48
CA ASN A 198 17.69 -4.86 20.88
C ASN A 198 16.81 -3.79 20.21
N THR A 199 17.35 -2.61 19.93
CA THR A 199 16.59 -1.48 19.39
C THR A 199 17.21 -1.04 18.06
N GLU A 200 16.40 -1.06 17.01
CA GLU A 200 16.70 -0.46 15.72
C GLU A 200 16.28 1.01 15.75
N LEU A 201 17.18 1.89 15.34
CA LEU A 201 16.93 3.32 15.26
C LEU A 201 17.18 3.80 13.85
N GLN A 202 16.32 4.66 13.35
CA GLN A 202 16.48 5.28 12.04
C GLN A 202 16.19 6.77 12.13
N GLY A 203 17.01 7.56 11.41
CA GLY A 203 16.79 8.98 11.19
C GLY A 203 16.94 9.31 9.71
N ILE A 204 16.09 10.19 9.20
CA ILE A 204 16.13 10.65 7.80
C ILE A 204 16.08 12.15 7.70
N VAL A 205 16.79 12.65 6.68
CA VAL A 205 16.65 14.03 6.17
C VAL A 205 16.54 13.91 4.67
N TYR A 206 15.50 14.48 4.09
CA TYR A 206 15.26 14.43 2.66
C TYR A 206 14.81 15.79 2.15
N PHE A 207 15.23 16.15 0.95
CA PHE A 207 14.87 17.40 0.31
C PHE A 207 14.45 17.15 -1.14
N ASP A 208 13.28 17.64 -1.52
CA ASP A 208 12.76 17.57 -2.88
C ASP A 208 12.09 18.88 -3.30
N GLN A 209 11.67 18.95 -4.56
CA GLN A 209 11.07 20.15 -5.13
C GLN A 209 9.64 20.42 -4.62
N VAL A 210 8.92 19.40 -4.18
CA VAL A 210 7.51 19.47 -3.75
C VAL A 210 7.41 19.65 -2.24
N HIS A 211 7.95 18.70 -1.47
CA HIS A 211 7.85 18.71 0.00
C HIS A 211 8.85 19.68 0.63
N ARG A 212 9.85 20.16 -0.12
CA ARG A 212 10.97 20.94 0.38
C ARG A 212 11.82 20.10 1.33
N GLY A 213 11.77 20.39 2.61
CA GLY A 213 12.47 19.62 3.63
C GLY A 213 11.52 18.61 4.30
N THR A 214 11.97 17.35 4.38
CA THR A 214 11.35 16.30 5.17
C THR A 214 12.36 15.77 6.17
N ILE A 215 11.97 15.66 7.43
CA ILE A 215 12.77 15.04 8.49
C ILE A 215 11.92 13.98 9.19
N GLY A 216 12.55 12.92 9.64
CA GLY A 216 11.82 11.88 10.36
C GLY A 216 12.73 10.90 11.04
N GLY A 217 12.11 10.00 11.80
CA GLY A 217 12.83 8.94 12.46
C GLY A 217 11.89 7.83 12.91
N SER A 218 12.46 6.67 13.17
CA SER A 218 11.74 5.52 13.72
C SER A 218 12.57 4.77 14.74
N ALA A 219 11.89 4.03 15.60
CA ALA A 219 12.47 3.10 16.54
C ALA A 219 11.65 1.81 16.57
N VAL A 220 12.34 0.67 16.54
CA VAL A 220 11.75 -0.67 16.72
C VAL A 220 12.52 -1.35 17.83
N ALA A 221 11.85 -1.82 18.88
CA ALA A 221 12.48 -2.45 20.02
C ALA A 221 11.82 -3.79 20.37
N VAL A 222 12.61 -4.86 20.42
CA VAL A 222 12.18 -6.17 20.92
C VAL A 222 12.31 -6.16 22.45
N LEU A 223 11.18 -6.00 23.14
CA LEU A 223 11.12 -5.94 24.60
C LEU A 223 11.16 -7.33 25.25
N THR A 224 10.52 -8.31 24.61
CA THR A 224 10.54 -9.71 25.01
C THR A 224 10.47 -10.60 23.76
N PRO A 225 10.74 -11.91 23.86
CA PRO A 225 10.56 -12.81 22.70
C PRO A 225 9.14 -12.82 22.11
N ALA A 226 8.16 -12.31 22.84
CA ALA A 226 6.76 -12.26 22.44
C ALA A 226 6.28 -10.84 22.09
N LEU A 227 7.04 -9.79 22.37
CA LEU A 227 6.60 -8.40 22.26
C LEU A 227 7.66 -7.51 21.62
N GLU A 228 7.31 -6.95 20.48
CA GLU A 228 8.00 -5.86 19.81
C GLU A 228 7.14 -4.59 19.91
N VAL A 229 7.78 -3.45 20.06
CA VAL A 229 7.14 -2.12 19.96
C VAL A 229 7.84 -1.31 18.88
N HIS A 230 7.07 -0.49 18.17
CA HIS A 230 7.61 0.36 17.14
C HIS A 230 6.95 1.75 17.17
N SER A 231 7.71 2.73 16.72
CA SER A 231 7.22 4.09 16.56
C SER A 231 7.89 4.75 15.37
N SER A 232 7.20 5.72 14.77
CA SER A 232 7.73 6.48 13.66
C SER A 232 7.14 7.89 13.67
N PHE A 233 7.93 8.83 13.20
CA PHE A 233 7.54 10.23 13.06
C PHE A 233 8.12 10.79 11.77
N ALA A 234 7.33 11.62 11.06
CA ALA A 234 7.79 12.41 9.93
C ALA A 234 7.20 13.83 9.99
N TYR A 235 8.00 14.80 9.61
CA TYR A 235 7.60 16.17 9.34
C TYR A 235 8.01 16.54 7.93
N ALA A 236 7.09 17.11 7.14
CA ALA A 236 7.39 17.70 5.86
C ALA A 236 6.96 19.18 5.83
N GLN A 237 7.83 20.03 5.34
CA GLN A 237 7.58 21.48 5.26
C GLN A 237 6.40 21.81 4.34
N ARG A 238 6.14 20.96 3.33
CA ARG A 238 5.00 21.05 2.42
C ARG A 238 4.45 19.67 2.13
N TYR A 239 3.20 19.63 1.75
CA TYR A 239 2.53 18.40 1.28
C TYR A 239 1.43 18.73 0.27
N GLN A 240 1.07 17.74 -0.52
CA GLN A 240 -0.05 17.83 -1.46
C GLN A 240 -1.23 17.01 -0.93
N ALA A 241 -2.42 17.59 -1.00
CA ALA A 241 -3.67 16.91 -0.64
C ALA A 241 -4.86 17.61 -1.32
N TYR A 242 -6.01 16.97 -1.33
CA TYR A 242 -7.27 17.62 -1.69
C TYR A 242 -7.66 18.63 -0.60
N GLN A 243 -7.95 19.85 -1.03
CA GLN A 243 -8.27 20.98 -0.16
C GLN A 243 -9.68 21.47 -0.43
N GLN A 244 -10.38 21.81 0.62
CA GLN A 244 -11.68 22.47 0.51
C GLN A 244 -11.47 23.93 0.18
N GLY A 245 -12.02 24.36 -0.94
CA GLY A 245 -12.05 25.78 -1.35
C GLY A 245 -13.04 26.62 -0.54
N ASP A 246 -13.18 27.87 -0.92
CA ASP A 246 -14.22 28.77 -0.40
C ASP A 246 -15.62 28.31 -0.82
N MET A 247 -16.66 29.05 -0.38
CA MET A 247 -18.07 28.61 -0.48
C MET A 247 -18.53 28.20 -1.88
N ASN A 248 -17.91 28.73 -2.96
CA ASN A 248 -18.30 28.47 -4.34
C ASN A 248 -17.19 27.82 -5.18
N GLU A 249 -16.12 27.38 -4.51
CA GLU A 249 -15.00 26.72 -5.17
C GLU A 249 -15.05 25.23 -4.96
N PRO A 250 -14.75 24.41 -5.98
CA PRO A 250 -14.68 22.97 -5.83
C PRO A 250 -13.47 22.55 -4.98
N VAL A 251 -13.58 21.39 -4.37
CA VAL A 251 -12.42 20.70 -3.79
C VAL A 251 -11.39 20.48 -4.89
N SER A 252 -10.16 20.85 -4.64
CA SER A 252 -9.07 20.76 -5.61
C SER A 252 -7.79 20.22 -4.98
N TRP A 253 -6.96 19.58 -5.79
CA TRP A 253 -5.63 19.17 -5.40
C TRP A 253 -4.73 20.39 -5.24
N GLY A 254 -4.10 20.55 -4.10
CA GLY A 254 -3.31 21.74 -3.80
C GLY A 254 -2.15 21.46 -2.85
N MET A 255 -1.32 22.49 -2.68
CA MET A 255 -0.16 22.48 -1.78
C MET A 255 -0.54 23.10 -0.44
N SER A 256 -0.16 22.43 0.64
CA SER A 256 -0.24 22.91 2.02
C SER A 256 1.13 22.90 2.68
N ASN A 257 1.24 23.58 3.82
CA ASN A 257 2.46 23.65 4.61
C ASN A 257 2.30 22.83 5.90
N ASP A 258 3.44 22.39 6.45
CA ASP A 258 3.56 21.78 7.77
C ASP A 258 2.72 20.51 7.97
N SER A 259 3.21 19.40 7.46
CA SER A 259 2.63 18.08 7.69
C SER A 259 3.35 17.36 8.81
N TYR A 260 2.59 16.86 9.77
CA TYR A 260 3.09 15.98 10.84
C TYR A 260 2.43 14.63 10.71
N GLN A 261 3.25 13.59 10.78
CA GLN A 261 2.80 12.19 10.76
C GLN A 261 3.42 11.47 11.94
N PHE A 262 2.66 10.61 12.57
CA PHE A 262 3.10 9.86 13.74
C PHE A 262 2.49 8.46 13.75
N LEU A 263 3.27 7.47 14.15
CA LEU A 263 2.87 6.09 14.37
C LEU A 263 3.40 5.60 15.70
N LEU A 264 2.57 4.89 16.45
CA LEU A 264 2.95 4.08 17.59
C LEU A 264 2.26 2.73 17.49
N GLY A 265 3.02 1.64 17.64
CA GLY A 265 2.46 0.31 17.51
C GLY A 265 3.21 -0.74 18.33
N PHE A 266 2.61 -1.93 18.34
CA PHE A 266 3.20 -3.13 18.91
C PHE A 266 2.84 -4.35 18.07
N ASN A 267 3.68 -5.36 18.13
CA ASN A 267 3.46 -6.70 17.62
C ASN A 267 3.66 -7.69 18.76
N TRP A 268 2.60 -8.43 19.09
CA TRP A 268 2.63 -9.44 20.14
C TRP A 268 2.22 -10.80 19.58
N ALA A 269 3.02 -11.82 19.88
CA ALA A 269 2.75 -13.19 19.49
C ALA A 269 2.89 -14.14 20.69
N ASN A 270 2.05 -15.16 20.75
CA ASN A 270 2.14 -16.18 21.79
C ASN A 270 2.46 -17.58 21.19
N MET A 271 2.84 -18.49 22.07
CA MET A 271 3.16 -19.87 21.67
C MET A 271 1.95 -20.67 21.15
N ALA A 272 0.72 -20.23 21.45
CA ALA A 272 -0.50 -20.85 20.92
C ALA A 272 -0.83 -20.40 19.48
N GLY A 273 0.05 -19.64 18.83
CA GLY A 273 -0.09 -19.22 17.44
C GLY A 273 -0.90 -17.94 17.21
N LEU A 274 -1.37 -17.27 18.25
CA LEU A 274 -2.03 -15.97 18.12
C LEU A 274 -1.00 -14.85 17.97
N ASN A 275 -1.14 -14.06 16.91
CA ASN A 275 -0.41 -12.82 16.68
C ASN A 275 -1.39 -11.65 16.70
N ILE A 276 -1.02 -10.58 17.40
CA ILE A 276 -1.79 -9.34 17.47
C ILE A 276 -0.86 -8.18 17.16
N ILE A 277 -1.22 -7.38 16.15
CA ILE A 277 -0.58 -6.10 15.86
C ILE A 277 -1.58 -5.00 16.20
N GLY A 278 -1.14 -4.03 17.00
CA GLY A 278 -1.94 -2.86 17.32
C GLY A 278 -1.17 -1.60 16.95
N GLU A 279 -1.82 -0.68 16.26
CA GLU A 279 -1.22 0.59 15.84
C GLU A 279 -2.19 1.75 16.05
N TYR A 280 -1.67 2.86 16.50
CA TYR A 280 -2.31 4.16 16.43
C TYR A 280 -1.49 5.07 15.53
N TRP A 281 -2.13 5.80 14.63
CA TRP A 281 -1.44 6.82 13.86
C TRP A 281 -2.23 8.12 13.71
N TYR A 282 -1.47 9.17 13.47
CA TYR A 282 -1.95 10.48 13.09
C TYR A 282 -1.33 10.88 11.74
N ASP A 283 -2.17 11.30 10.80
CA ASP A 283 -1.76 11.85 9.50
C ASP A 283 -2.33 13.27 9.34
N GLY A 284 -1.46 14.27 9.50
CA GLY A 284 -1.83 15.67 9.41
C GLY A 284 -2.13 16.16 7.99
N ARG A 285 -1.96 15.30 6.97
CA ARG A 285 -2.33 15.60 5.57
C ARG A 285 -3.82 15.35 5.31
N SER A 286 -4.46 14.58 6.15
CA SER A 286 -5.86 14.18 6.02
C SER A 286 -6.80 15.26 6.56
N TRP A 287 -8.02 15.29 6.04
CA TRP A 287 -9.04 16.15 6.61
C TRP A 287 -9.36 15.75 8.04
N ASP A 288 -9.44 16.72 8.92
CA ASP A 288 -9.85 16.53 10.30
C ASP A 288 -11.38 16.35 10.42
N LYS A 289 -11.84 16.04 11.63
CA LYS A 289 -13.27 15.88 11.94
C LYS A 289 -14.12 17.10 11.54
N ASN A 290 -13.61 18.31 11.71
CA ASN A 290 -14.36 19.54 11.42
C ASN A 290 -14.45 19.77 9.92
N MET A 291 -13.36 19.51 9.20
CA MET A 291 -13.33 19.55 7.74
C MET A 291 -14.32 18.55 7.14
N TRP A 292 -14.34 17.31 7.61
CA TRP A 292 -15.31 16.30 7.17
C TRP A 292 -16.75 16.69 7.49
N LYS A 293 -17.02 17.20 8.70
CA LYS A 293 -18.35 17.69 9.06
C LYS A 293 -18.82 18.83 8.15
N LYS A 294 -17.91 19.76 7.80
CA LYS A 294 -18.18 20.83 6.85
C LYS A 294 -18.45 20.28 5.45
N ALA A 295 -17.64 19.32 5.00
CA ALA A 295 -17.78 18.66 3.70
C ALA A 295 -19.13 17.97 3.54
N PHE A 296 -19.54 17.13 4.50
CA PHE A 296 -20.83 16.44 4.46
C PHE A 296 -22.01 17.41 4.42
N LYS A 297 -21.99 18.42 5.30
CA LYS A 297 -23.05 19.44 5.33
C LYS A 297 -23.13 20.18 3.98
N ARG A 298 -21.97 20.56 3.45
CA ARG A 298 -21.90 21.34 2.23
C ARG A 298 -22.31 20.53 1.00
N ALA A 299 -21.85 19.28 0.90
CA ALA A 299 -22.27 18.38 -0.17
C ALA A 299 -23.78 18.14 -0.17
N GLU A 300 -24.40 17.94 1.01
CA GLU A 300 -25.83 17.76 1.17
C GLU A 300 -26.63 19.00 0.74
N GLU A 301 -26.22 20.21 1.15
CA GLU A 301 -26.85 21.47 0.74
C GLU A 301 -26.77 21.70 -0.77
N LEU A 302 -25.58 21.49 -1.38
CA LEU A 302 -25.34 21.72 -2.80
C LEU A 302 -26.02 20.68 -3.70
N SER A 303 -26.21 19.45 -3.24
CA SER A 303 -26.86 18.38 -3.99
C SER A 303 -28.34 18.63 -4.25
N GLN A 304 -28.97 19.51 -3.47
CA GLN A 304 -30.40 19.87 -3.62
C GLN A 304 -30.68 20.65 -4.92
N HIS A 305 -29.70 21.25 -5.54
CA HIS A 305 -29.84 22.04 -6.76
C HIS A 305 -29.03 21.48 -7.91
N THR A 306 -29.64 21.27 -9.06
CA THR A 306 -28.99 20.73 -10.25
C THR A 306 -27.76 21.54 -10.68
N ALA A 307 -27.81 22.87 -10.56
CA ALA A 307 -26.73 23.77 -10.94
C ALA A 307 -25.46 23.62 -10.08
N THR A 308 -25.56 23.05 -8.88
CA THR A 308 -24.45 22.90 -7.93
C THR A 308 -24.06 21.45 -7.66
N LYS A 309 -24.66 20.49 -8.39
CA LYS A 309 -24.36 19.05 -8.20
C LYS A 309 -22.89 18.69 -8.43
N ASP A 310 -22.23 19.29 -9.42
CA ASP A 310 -20.81 19.01 -9.68
C ASP A 310 -19.92 19.57 -8.56
N LEU A 311 -20.30 20.73 -8.01
CA LEU A 311 -19.63 21.27 -6.83
C LEU A 311 -19.85 20.37 -5.61
N ALA A 312 -21.07 19.85 -5.40
CA ALA A 312 -21.34 18.87 -4.34
C ALA A 312 -20.46 17.61 -4.51
N ARG A 313 -20.39 17.08 -5.74
CA ARG A 313 -19.58 15.89 -6.06
C ARG A 313 -18.09 16.10 -5.80
N SER A 314 -17.55 17.32 -5.96
CA SER A 314 -16.14 17.57 -5.71
C SER A 314 -15.71 17.24 -4.27
N TYR A 315 -16.62 17.25 -3.30
CA TYR A 315 -16.31 16.89 -1.92
C TYR A 315 -15.97 15.39 -1.74
N SER A 316 -16.36 14.53 -2.70
CA SER A 316 -15.94 13.13 -2.68
C SER A 316 -14.43 12.96 -2.94
N TYR A 317 -13.76 13.94 -3.56
CA TYR A 317 -12.30 13.90 -3.73
C TYR A 317 -11.52 13.84 -2.41
N GLY A 318 -12.14 14.24 -1.29
CA GLY A 318 -11.55 14.04 0.02
C GLY A 318 -11.34 12.56 0.39
N LEU A 319 -12.10 11.64 -0.24
CA LEU A 319 -11.95 10.19 -0.07
C LEU A 319 -10.68 9.65 -0.77
N ASP A 320 -10.11 10.42 -1.70
CA ASP A 320 -8.89 10.04 -2.41
C ASP A 320 -7.61 10.54 -1.71
N ASN A 321 -7.71 11.16 -0.51
CA ASN A 321 -6.54 11.47 0.30
C ASN A 321 -5.91 10.18 0.85
N THR A 322 -4.60 10.16 1.02
CA THR A 322 -3.80 9.00 1.46
C THR A 322 -4.35 8.31 2.72
N SER A 323 -4.80 9.11 3.68
CA SER A 323 -5.57 8.62 4.83
C SER A 323 -6.92 9.31 4.84
N LEU A 324 -8.01 8.56 4.94
CA LEU A 324 -9.37 9.10 4.94
C LEU A 324 -9.62 10.00 6.16
N VAL A 325 -9.06 9.65 7.30
CA VAL A 325 -9.20 10.39 8.55
C VAL A 325 -7.84 10.62 9.19
N ALA A 326 -7.70 11.73 9.90
CA ALA A 326 -6.42 12.11 10.51
C ALA A 326 -5.97 11.17 11.63
N GLN A 327 -6.88 10.50 12.32
CA GLN A 327 -6.54 9.59 13.42
C GLN A 327 -7.16 8.22 13.20
N ASN A 328 -6.35 7.18 13.36
CA ASN A 328 -6.76 5.81 13.21
C ASN A 328 -6.16 4.93 14.32
N VAL A 329 -6.94 3.93 14.74
CA VAL A 329 -6.48 2.78 15.53
C VAL A 329 -6.70 1.53 14.69
N MET A 330 -5.66 0.76 14.48
CA MET A 330 -5.72 -0.52 13.80
C MET A 330 -5.43 -1.65 14.78
N LEU A 331 -6.19 -2.74 14.66
CA LEU A 331 -5.92 -4.02 15.31
C LEU A 331 -5.93 -5.11 14.24
N HIS A 332 -4.85 -5.83 14.13
CA HIS A 332 -4.74 -7.02 13.29
C HIS A 332 -4.57 -8.26 14.16
N PHE A 333 -5.44 -9.23 13.97
CA PHE A 333 -5.41 -10.53 14.62
C PHE A 333 -5.13 -11.60 13.56
N LYS A 334 -4.19 -12.47 13.83
CA LYS A 334 -3.85 -13.60 12.97
C LYS A 334 -3.63 -14.84 13.83
N MET A 335 -4.18 -15.99 13.40
CA MET A 335 -4.03 -17.25 14.11
C MET A 335 -3.31 -18.27 13.23
N ASN A 336 -2.20 -18.79 13.73
CA ASN A 336 -1.53 -19.94 13.13
C ASN A 336 -2.13 -21.21 13.73
N MET A 337 -2.96 -21.90 12.94
CA MET A 337 -3.67 -23.10 13.39
C MET A 337 -2.73 -24.30 13.62
N THR A 338 -1.56 -24.34 12.97
CA THR A 338 -0.55 -25.39 13.20
C THR A 338 -0.08 -25.42 14.65
N ALA A 339 0.06 -24.25 15.30
CA ALA A 339 0.49 -24.15 16.68
C ALA A 339 -0.53 -24.75 17.69
N LEU A 340 -1.79 -24.90 17.30
CA LEU A 340 -2.83 -25.51 18.13
C LEU A 340 -2.83 -27.05 18.04
N HIS A 341 -2.02 -27.65 17.14
CA HIS A 341 -1.99 -29.08 16.87
C HIS A 341 -3.41 -29.70 16.74
N PRO A 342 -4.23 -29.20 15.79
CA PRO A 342 -5.61 -29.60 15.69
C PRO A 342 -5.71 -31.10 15.32
N LYS A 343 -6.76 -31.76 15.80
CA LYS A 343 -7.02 -33.17 15.51
C LYS A 343 -7.11 -33.49 14.00
N TYR A 344 -7.51 -32.50 13.20
CA TYR A 344 -7.68 -32.65 11.77
C TYR A 344 -6.58 -31.88 11.02
N LEU A 345 -5.76 -32.56 10.23
CA LEU A 345 -4.63 -31.97 9.48
C LEU A 345 -5.05 -30.82 8.52
N TRP A 346 -6.27 -30.85 8.00
CA TRP A 346 -6.74 -29.78 7.14
C TRP A 346 -6.89 -28.43 7.86
N LEU A 347 -7.11 -28.45 9.20
CA LEU A 347 -7.16 -27.25 10.01
C LEU A 347 -5.78 -26.57 10.15
N GLU A 348 -4.69 -27.33 10.08
CA GLU A 348 -3.32 -26.78 10.12
C GLU A 348 -3.05 -25.88 8.91
N LYS A 349 -3.74 -26.11 7.80
CA LYS A 349 -3.63 -25.35 6.56
C LYS A 349 -4.47 -24.06 6.54
N LEU A 350 -5.31 -23.87 7.57
CA LEU A 350 -6.12 -22.66 7.72
C LEU A 350 -5.35 -21.56 8.45
N GLU A 351 -5.55 -20.34 7.98
CA GLU A 351 -5.01 -19.15 8.59
C GLU A 351 -6.11 -18.06 8.67
N PRO A 352 -6.91 -18.03 9.73
CA PRO A 352 -7.87 -16.97 9.95
C PRO A 352 -7.18 -15.70 10.41
N SER A 353 -7.65 -14.55 9.91
CA SER A 353 -7.20 -13.23 10.34
C SER A 353 -8.36 -12.22 10.34
N LEU A 354 -8.21 -11.16 11.11
CA LEU A 354 -9.17 -10.07 11.23
C LEU A 354 -8.42 -8.76 11.33
N ASP A 355 -8.70 -7.84 10.41
CA ASP A 355 -8.26 -6.46 10.49
C ASP A 355 -9.42 -5.57 10.94
N LEU A 356 -9.19 -4.74 11.94
CA LEU A 356 -10.09 -3.69 12.40
C LEU A 356 -9.39 -2.35 12.30
N LEU A 357 -10.01 -1.41 11.61
CA LEU A 357 -9.54 -0.03 11.49
C LEU A 357 -10.63 0.89 12.03
N VAL A 358 -10.33 1.61 13.09
CA VAL A 358 -11.27 2.46 13.82
C VAL A 358 -10.82 3.90 13.74
N SER A 359 -11.73 4.80 13.42
CA SER A 359 -11.54 6.25 13.58
C SER A 359 -12.03 6.68 14.96
N PRO A 360 -11.14 6.99 15.91
CA PRO A 360 -11.56 7.38 17.27
C PRO A 360 -12.25 8.74 17.32
N THR A 361 -12.10 9.55 16.28
CA THR A 361 -12.64 10.91 16.23
C THR A 361 -14.10 10.99 15.81
N ASP A 362 -14.57 10.07 14.97
CA ASP A 362 -15.91 10.09 14.40
C ASP A 362 -16.69 8.77 14.52
N GLY A 363 -16.04 7.72 15.07
CA GLY A 363 -16.66 6.42 15.30
C GLY A 363 -16.83 5.60 14.02
N GLY A 364 -16.06 5.87 12.98
CA GLY A 364 -16.00 5.06 11.77
C GLY A 364 -15.24 3.76 12.02
N LEU A 365 -15.63 2.68 11.34
CA LEU A 365 -15.03 1.35 11.45
C LEU A 365 -14.93 0.69 10.08
N VAL A 366 -13.76 0.11 9.79
CA VAL A 366 -13.57 -0.86 8.71
C VAL A 366 -13.18 -2.19 9.33
N ALA A 367 -13.88 -3.26 8.98
CA ALA A 367 -13.55 -4.61 9.43
C ALA A 367 -13.29 -5.51 8.22
N THR A 368 -12.20 -6.29 8.28
CA THR A 368 -11.81 -7.19 7.20
C THR A 368 -11.49 -8.58 7.78
N PRO A 369 -12.50 -9.43 8.06
CA PRO A 369 -12.27 -10.84 8.30
C PRO A 369 -11.74 -11.52 7.03
N ARG A 370 -10.76 -12.41 7.20
CA ARG A 370 -10.11 -13.14 6.14
C ARG A 370 -9.81 -14.57 6.58
N LEU A 371 -9.99 -15.50 5.68
CA LEU A 371 -9.65 -16.91 5.87
C LEU A 371 -8.80 -17.36 4.69
N SER A 372 -7.55 -17.73 4.95
CA SER A 372 -6.65 -18.31 3.95
C SER A 372 -6.52 -19.81 4.16
N TYR A 373 -6.43 -20.57 3.07
CA TYR A 373 -6.23 -22.01 3.07
C TYR A 373 -5.10 -22.39 2.12
N GLN A 374 -4.09 -23.11 2.63
CA GLN A 374 -2.99 -23.64 1.83
C GLN A 374 -3.47 -24.87 1.05
N VAL A 375 -3.69 -24.70 -0.26
CA VAL A 375 -4.19 -25.77 -1.15
C VAL A 375 -3.06 -26.74 -1.52
N TYR A 376 -1.92 -26.17 -1.88
CA TYR A 376 -0.75 -26.91 -2.35
C TYR A 376 0.54 -26.29 -1.81
N GLU A 377 1.51 -27.14 -1.47
CA GLU A 377 2.85 -26.77 -1.06
C GLU A 377 3.81 -27.91 -1.41
N SER A 378 4.83 -27.61 -2.21
CA SER A 378 5.88 -28.57 -2.59
C SER A 378 7.14 -27.84 -3.00
N GLY A 379 8.20 -27.96 -2.20
CA GLY A 379 9.44 -27.23 -2.44
C GLY A 379 9.23 -25.72 -2.44
N GLU A 380 9.62 -25.06 -3.52
CA GLU A 380 9.46 -23.61 -3.69
C GLU A 380 8.09 -23.20 -4.21
N SER A 381 7.27 -24.18 -4.63
CA SER A 381 5.95 -23.91 -5.21
C SER A 381 4.85 -23.99 -4.15
N ASN A 382 3.97 -23.00 -4.12
CA ASN A 382 2.78 -23.03 -3.28
C ASN A 382 1.55 -22.43 -3.96
N MET A 383 0.37 -22.81 -3.45
CA MET A 383 -0.91 -22.23 -3.88
C MET A 383 -1.83 -22.07 -2.68
N LYS A 384 -2.41 -20.88 -2.55
CA LYS A 384 -3.37 -20.50 -1.50
C LYS A 384 -4.66 -20.00 -2.10
N ILE A 385 -5.78 -20.35 -1.48
CA ILE A 385 -7.08 -19.71 -1.69
C ILE A 385 -7.39 -18.85 -0.47
N GLU A 386 -7.95 -17.66 -0.71
CA GLU A 386 -8.28 -16.71 0.34
C GLU A 386 -9.68 -16.17 0.13
N LEU A 387 -10.50 -16.22 1.17
CA LEU A 387 -11.81 -15.59 1.23
C LEU A 387 -11.74 -14.42 2.21
N ALA A 388 -12.14 -13.25 1.76
CA ALA A 388 -12.17 -12.06 2.60
C ALA A 388 -13.42 -11.23 2.36
N ASN A 389 -13.84 -10.50 3.38
CA ASN A 389 -14.89 -9.48 3.24
C ASN A 389 -14.46 -8.22 3.97
N ARG A 390 -14.58 -7.06 3.31
CA ARG A 390 -14.25 -5.76 3.88
C ARG A 390 -15.52 -4.93 4.04
N PHE A 391 -15.84 -4.56 5.26
CA PHE A 391 -17.02 -3.78 5.60
C PHE A 391 -16.64 -2.38 6.02
N TYR A 392 -17.32 -1.39 5.45
CA TYR A 392 -17.23 0.00 5.87
C TYR A 392 -18.49 0.39 6.63
N THR A 393 -18.36 0.77 7.90
CA THR A 393 -19.48 1.11 8.78
C THR A 393 -19.10 2.20 9.78
N GLY A 394 -20.02 2.55 10.66
CA GLY A 394 -19.82 3.54 11.72
C GLY A 394 -21.06 4.33 12.05
N VAL A 395 -20.93 5.37 12.85
CA VAL A 395 -22.01 6.31 13.13
C VAL A 395 -22.34 7.09 11.87
N GLY A 396 -23.59 7.47 11.65
CA GLY A 396 -24.10 8.00 10.38
C GLY A 396 -23.38 9.21 9.76
N ASN A 397 -22.56 9.94 10.54
CA ASN A 397 -21.72 11.05 10.05
C ASN A 397 -20.22 10.71 10.06
N SER A 398 -19.85 9.45 10.29
CA SER A 398 -18.45 9.04 10.19
C SER A 398 -18.02 8.91 8.74
N VAL A 399 -16.73 9.12 8.48
CA VAL A 399 -16.16 9.07 7.13
C VAL A 399 -16.31 7.66 6.55
N TYR A 400 -15.95 6.62 7.31
CA TYR A 400 -16.07 5.24 6.85
C TYR A 400 -17.51 4.80 6.57
N ALA A 401 -18.50 5.33 7.29
CA ALA A 401 -19.91 5.09 6.98
C ALA A 401 -20.38 5.80 5.69
N ASN A 402 -19.63 6.77 5.17
CA ASN A 402 -19.91 7.52 3.95
C ASN A 402 -18.98 7.21 2.78
N VAL A 403 -18.13 6.19 2.88
CA VAL A 403 -17.45 5.58 1.74
C VAL A 403 -18.53 4.91 0.86
N PRO A 404 -18.51 5.13 -0.48
CA PRO A 404 -19.52 4.57 -1.39
C PRO A 404 -19.56 3.03 -1.36
N GLU A 405 -18.42 2.38 -1.28
CA GLU A 405 -18.30 0.95 -1.12
C GLU A 405 -18.72 0.57 0.31
N ARG A 406 -19.82 -0.22 0.43
CA ARG A 406 -20.30 -0.70 1.73
C ARG A 406 -19.61 -2.00 2.13
N ASP A 407 -19.65 -2.95 1.20
CA ASP A 407 -19.11 -4.30 1.39
C ASP A 407 -18.33 -4.73 0.14
N LEU A 408 -17.14 -5.29 0.34
CA LEU A 408 -16.30 -5.85 -0.71
C LEU A 408 -15.96 -7.30 -0.35
N VAL A 409 -16.47 -8.25 -1.14
CA VAL A 409 -16.14 -9.68 -1.00
C VAL A 409 -15.05 -10.02 -1.98
N PHE A 410 -14.00 -10.71 -1.51
CA PHE A 410 -12.86 -11.16 -2.31
C PHE A 410 -12.72 -12.67 -2.24
N ILE A 411 -12.48 -13.28 -3.38
CA ILE A 411 -11.99 -14.65 -3.50
C ILE A 411 -10.67 -14.56 -4.26
N ASN A 412 -9.57 -14.74 -3.55
CA ASN A 412 -8.24 -14.67 -4.12
C ASN A 412 -7.66 -16.07 -4.28
N LEU A 413 -7.02 -16.29 -5.41
CA LEU A 413 -6.18 -17.45 -5.66
C LEU A 413 -4.78 -16.93 -5.98
N LYS A 414 -3.78 -17.37 -5.23
CA LYS A 414 -2.39 -16.88 -5.38
C LYS A 414 -1.39 -18.01 -5.19
N GLY A 415 -0.27 -17.89 -5.85
CA GLY A 415 0.81 -18.86 -5.75
C GLY A 415 2.13 -18.34 -6.31
N ASN A 416 3.16 -19.17 -6.11
CA ASN A 416 4.50 -18.98 -6.65
C ASN A 416 5.04 -20.29 -7.22
N PHE A 417 6.01 -20.18 -8.12
CA PHE A 417 6.73 -21.29 -8.74
C PHE A 417 8.22 -20.99 -8.77
#